data_eb64314867e51c80cdf2bd9285381795
#
_entry.id   eb64314867e51c80cdf2bd9285381795
#
_cell.length_a   1.000
_cell.length_b   1.000
_cell.length_c   1.000
_cell.angle_alpha   90.00
_cell.angle_beta   90.00
_cell.angle_gamma   90.00
#
_symmetry.space_group_name_H-M   'P 1'
#
loop_
_entity.id
_entity.type
_entity.pdbx_description
1 polymer ?
#
loop_
_entity_poly.entity_id
_entity_poly.type
_entity_poly.pdbx_seq_one_letter_code
_entity_poly.pdbx_strand_id
1 'polypeptide(L)'
;MRRGAAVVILAGFALSMPMATAAQAQSQPSAERFSNAAVAEGVTIARGDCAALEAQETAAWVEVDGRGECLRYYAAGLRPAPGPNPIAAAWMHGDIMGTKPTSVGHQEGLGVAAMIDQERALAERFGIPFLFLARPGAYGSSGRFWTTRHTPREAALMNALLDVLKARYGVAAWALGGHSAGGTLTAEFLARRHDLRCAVISSGAPAYRAYLEARGLRTALARPQGWFDPADSLDRIPRDPKRRVFVIGDPRETNIPFDTQRGYFEALAARGHAAWLVPLERAPAPRRHSLVDFGETALGLCGSGTDTGRILATLKAMPDQRDRISN
;
A
#
# COMPACT_ATOMS: atom_id res chain seq x y z
N MET A 1 -57.58 -68.50 35.04
CA MET A 1 -57.30 -67.15 35.57
C MET A 1 -55.95 -66.67 35.05
N ARG A 2 -55.87 -65.94 33.99
CA ARG A 2 -54.63 -65.41 33.44
C ARG A 2 -54.76 -63.91 33.38
N ARG A 3 -53.92 -63.19 34.12
CA ARG A 3 -53.89 -61.73 34.19
C ARG A 3 -52.91 -61.22 33.08
N GLY A 4 -53.46 -60.47 32.10
CA GLY A 4 -52.64 -59.79 31.11
C GLY A 4 -52.05 -58.53 31.65
N ALA A 5 -50.79 -58.31 31.48
CA ALA A 5 -50.10 -57.04 31.79
C ALA A 5 -50.06 -56.19 30.49
N ALA A 6 -50.57 -54.96 30.58
CA ALA A 6 -50.50 -53.99 29.48
C ALA A 6 -49.16 -53.22 29.61
N VAL A 7 -48.37 -53.22 28.52
CA VAL A 7 -47.16 -52.44 28.36
C VAL A 7 -47.53 -51.10 27.74
N VAL A 8 -47.33 -50.01 28.45
CA VAL A 8 -47.47 -48.64 27.90
C VAL A 8 -46.13 -48.20 27.31
N ILE A 9 -46.06 -48.02 26.00
CA ILE A 9 -44.92 -47.44 25.30
C ILE A 9 -45.07 -45.93 25.28
N LEU A 10 -44.23 -45.19 26.01
CA LEU A 10 -44.10 -43.77 25.95
C LEU A 10 -43.18 -43.41 24.79
N ALA A 11 -43.76 -42.86 23.70
CA ALA A 11 -42.99 -42.31 22.59
C ALA A 11 -42.53 -40.87 22.99
N GLY A 12 -41.21 -40.75 23.23
CA GLY A 12 -40.58 -39.43 23.44
C GLY A 12 -40.37 -38.70 22.09
N PHE A 13 -41.12 -37.62 21.92
CA PHE A 13 -40.88 -36.67 20.82
C PHE A 13 -39.67 -35.78 21.19
N ALA A 14 -38.52 -36.00 20.51
CA ALA A 14 -37.39 -35.10 20.56
C ALA A 14 -37.68 -33.88 19.63
N LEU A 15 -37.95 -32.70 20.21
CA LEU A 15 -37.99 -31.46 19.47
C LEU A 15 -36.55 -31.05 19.09
N SER A 16 -36.18 -31.28 17.86
CA SER A 16 -34.97 -30.66 17.27
C SER A 16 -35.25 -29.20 16.95
N MET A 17 -34.73 -28.29 17.76
CA MET A 17 -34.65 -26.87 17.43
C MET A 17 -33.62 -26.66 16.31
N PRO A 18 -33.95 -25.93 15.22
CA PRO A 18 -32.95 -25.54 14.25
C PRO A 18 -32.02 -24.50 14.89
N MET A 19 -30.73 -24.81 14.96
CA MET A 19 -29.70 -23.79 15.22
C MET A 19 -29.72 -22.78 14.06
N ALA A 20 -30.24 -21.59 14.33
CA ALA A 20 -30.08 -20.46 13.42
C ALA A 20 -28.59 -20.11 13.37
N THR A 21 -27.93 -20.45 12.28
CA THR A 21 -26.63 -19.91 11.91
C THR A 21 -26.81 -18.40 11.74
N ALA A 22 -26.26 -17.60 12.68
CA ALA A 22 -26.14 -16.18 12.50
C ALA A 22 -25.27 -15.94 11.26
N ALA A 23 -25.91 -15.63 10.14
CA ALA A 23 -25.23 -15.07 8.99
C ALA A 23 -24.61 -13.75 9.46
N GLN A 24 -23.29 -13.70 9.56
CA GLN A 24 -22.59 -12.44 9.77
C GLN A 24 -22.96 -11.54 8.59
N ALA A 25 -23.74 -10.50 8.87
CA ALA A 25 -24.01 -9.45 7.92
C ALA A 25 -22.67 -8.80 7.57
N GLN A 26 -22.15 -9.13 6.40
CA GLN A 26 -21.04 -8.37 5.82
C GLN A 26 -21.58 -6.94 5.64
N SER A 27 -21.07 -6.02 6.45
CA SER A 27 -21.38 -4.60 6.29
C SER A 27 -20.98 -4.19 4.88
N GLN A 28 -21.97 -3.73 4.09
CA GLN A 28 -21.67 -3.21 2.75
C GLN A 28 -20.67 -2.06 2.89
N PRO A 29 -19.64 -2.00 2.00
CA PRO A 29 -18.69 -0.89 2.01
C PRO A 29 -19.42 0.44 1.93
N SER A 30 -19.02 1.41 2.74
CA SER A 30 -19.68 2.71 2.80
C SER A 30 -19.74 3.37 1.42
N ALA A 31 -20.83 4.08 1.12
CA ALA A 31 -20.98 4.88 -0.10
C ALA A 31 -20.06 6.13 -0.10
N GLU A 32 -19.11 6.20 0.81
CA GLU A 32 -18.16 7.30 0.95
C GLU A 32 -17.35 7.48 -0.33
N ARG A 33 -17.41 8.70 -0.87
CA ARG A 33 -16.62 9.13 -2.03
C ARG A 33 -15.54 10.10 -1.60
N PHE A 34 -14.38 10.01 -2.21
CA PHE A 34 -13.28 10.93 -1.93
C PHE A 34 -13.48 12.25 -2.66
N SER A 35 -12.99 13.32 -2.04
CA SER A 35 -13.11 14.66 -2.55
C SER A 35 -11.73 15.32 -2.67
N ASN A 36 -11.51 15.98 -3.80
CA ASN A 36 -10.33 16.81 -4.03
C ASN A 36 -10.30 18.03 -3.09
N ALA A 37 -11.45 18.59 -2.74
CA ALA A 37 -11.54 19.67 -1.76
C ALA A 37 -10.98 19.24 -0.40
N ALA A 38 -11.31 18.01 0.06
CA ALA A 38 -10.78 17.48 1.30
C ALA A 38 -9.25 17.36 1.30
N VAL A 39 -8.64 17.00 0.17
CA VAL A 39 -7.17 16.96 0.05
C VAL A 39 -6.57 18.37 0.13
N ALA A 40 -7.20 19.35 -0.50
CA ALA A 40 -6.73 20.72 -0.51
C ALA A 40 -6.80 21.36 0.90
N GLU A 41 -7.89 21.11 1.62
CA GLU A 41 -8.16 21.69 2.95
C GLU A 41 -7.48 20.89 4.09
N GLY A 42 -7.29 19.60 3.89
CA GLY A 42 -6.90 18.63 4.91
C GLY A 42 -8.11 17.97 5.56
N VAL A 43 -7.89 16.82 6.16
CA VAL A 43 -8.90 16.00 6.82
C VAL A 43 -8.55 15.82 8.29
N THR A 44 -9.52 15.99 9.18
CA THR A 44 -9.40 15.65 10.58
C THR A 44 -10.49 14.65 10.93
N ILE A 45 -10.10 13.48 11.41
CA ILE A 45 -11.02 12.43 11.90
C ILE A 45 -10.73 12.25 13.38
N ALA A 46 -11.75 12.47 14.22
CA ALA A 46 -11.63 12.27 15.66
C ALA A 46 -11.43 10.77 15.99
N ARG A 47 -10.85 10.47 17.16
CA ARG A 47 -10.59 9.08 17.60
C ARG A 47 -11.86 8.22 17.60
N GLY A 48 -13.00 8.81 18.02
CA GLY A 48 -14.28 8.12 18.04
C GLY A 48 -14.80 7.76 16.64
N ASP A 49 -14.68 8.70 15.70
CA ASP A 49 -15.07 8.48 14.30
C ASP A 49 -14.14 7.47 13.62
N CYS A 50 -12.85 7.53 13.93
CA CYS A 50 -11.89 6.55 13.44
C CYS A 50 -12.24 5.13 13.90
N ALA A 51 -12.71 4.96 15.15
CA ALA A 51 -13.12 3.66 15.66
C ALA A 51 -14.27 3.03 14.85
N ALA A 52 -15.19 3.84 14.34
CA ALA A 52 -16.26 3.37 13.45
C ALA A 52 -15.71 2.89 12.10
N LEU A 53 -14.68 3.56 11.56
CA LEU A 53 -13.98 3.15 10.33
C LEU A 53 -13.08 1.93 10.56
N GLU A 54 -12.49 1.80 11.75
CA GLU A 54 -11.72 0.62 12.15
C GLU A 54 -12.61 -0.63 12.23
N ALA A 55 -13.86 -0.48 12.74
CA ALA A 55 -14.84 -1.56 12.75
C ALA A 55 -15.30 -1.99 11.34
N GLN A 56 -15.16 -1.12 10.34
CA GLN A 56 -15.37 -1.42 8.92
C GLN A 56 -14.11 -1.95 8.22
N GLU A 57 -13.02 -2.13 8.95
CA GLU A 57 -11.71 -2.57 8.41
C GLU A 57 -11.17 -1.68 7.28
N THR A 58 -11.45 -0.36 7.35
CA THR A 58 -11.03 0.62 6.34
C THR A 58 -10.13 1.71 6.89
N ALA A 59 -9.79 1.67 8.18
CA ALA A 59 -8.90 2.62 8.82
C ALA A 59 -8.11 1.98 9.97
N ALA A 60 -7.08 2.71 10.41
CA ALA A 60 -6.37 2.43 11.64
C ALA A 60 -5.98 3.75 12.32
N TRP A 61 -6.14 3.82 13.62
CA TRP A 61 -5.58 4.90 14.42
C TRP A 61 -4.10 4.64 14.66
N VAL A 62 -3.27 5.62 14.32
CA VAL A 62 -1.83 5.58 14.53
C VAL A 62 -1.38 6.77 15.36
N GLU A 63 -0.36 6.59 16.19
CA GLU A 63 0.20 7.65 17.03
C GLU A 63 1.68 7.82 16.73
N VAL A 64 2.10 9.05 16.48
CA VAL A 64 3.49 9.45 16.27
C VAL A 64 3.74 10.73 17.04
N ASP A 65 4.77 10.74 17.87
CA ASP A 65 5.14 11.89 18.72
C ASP A 65 3.98 12.44 19.55
N GLY A 66 3.18 11.54 20.14
CA GLY A 66 2.01 11.89 20.98
C GLY A 66 0.83 12.51 20.22
N ARG A 67 0.82 12.44 18.90
CA ARG A 67 -0.31 12.92 18.07
C ARG A 67 -0.88 11.81 17.24
N GLY A 68 -2.19 11.57 17.40
CA GLY A 68 -2.92 10.55 16.70
C GLY A 68 -3.47 11.00 15.36
N GLU A 69 -3.48 10.08 14.38
CA GLU A 69 -4.06 10.26 13.04
C GLU A 69 -4.86 9.01 12.66
N CYS A 70 -5.99 9.22 12.01
CA CYS A 70 -6.76 8.14 11.41
C CYS A 70 -6.34 7.91 9.98
N LEU A 71 -5.60 6.85 9.70
CA LEU A 71 -5.15 6.55 8.35
C LEU A 71 -6.02 5.47 7.71
N ARG A 72 -6.41 5.71 6.47
CA ARG A 72 -7.23 4.79 5.69
C ARG A 72 -6.36 3.75 4.97
N TYR A 73 -6.92 2.57 4.85
CA TYR A 73 -6.39 1.51 3.98
C TYR A 73 -7.57 0.75 3.38
N TYR A 74 -7.35 0.14 2.23
CA TYR A 74 -8.34 -0.66 1.53
C TYR A 74 -7.70 -1.98 1.22
N ALA A 75 -8.33 -3.08 1.61
CA ALA A 75 -7.69 -4.39 1.61
C ALA A 75 -8.61 -5.49 1.12
N ALA A 76 -8.02 -6.51 0.52
CA ALA A 76 -8.69 -7.76 0.19
C ALA A 76 -7.77 -8.97 0.42
N GLY A 77 -8.37 -10.13 0.65
CA GLY A 77 -7.66 -11.39 0.83
C GLY A 77 -7.02 -11.58 2.22
N LEU A 78 -7.11 -10.61 3.13
CA LEU A 78 -6.65 -10.77 4.51
C LEU A 78 -7.49 -11.80 5.25
N ARG A 79 -6.84 -12.66 6.01
CA ARG A 79 -7.50 -13.59 6.92
C ARG A 79 -7.70 -12.91 8.27
N PRO A 80 -8.89 -13.02 8.87
CA PRO A 80 -9.09 -12.53 10.23
C PRO A 80 -8.11 -13.18 11.22
N ALA A 81 -7.67 -12.42 12.23
CA ALA A 81 -6.92 -13.00 13.32
C ALA A 81 -7.78 -14.06 14.07
N PRO A 82 -7.20 -15.20 14.54
CA PRO A 82 -5.77 -15.51 14.55
C PRO A 82 -5.22 -16.22 13.30
N GLY A 83 -5.86 -16.10 12.14
CA GLY A 83 -5.37 -16.73 10.92
C GLY A 83 -4.02 -16.13 10.46
N PRO A 84 -3.04 -16.96 10.03
CA PRO A 84 -1.75 -16.44 9.58
C PRO A 84 -1.87 -15.81 8.20
N ASN A 85 -1.32 -14.60 8.07
CA ASN A 85 -1.00 -14.00 6.78
C ASN A 85 0.53 -14.00 6.62
N PRO A 86 1.12 -15.06 6.03
CA PRO A 86 2.58 -15.22 5.96
C PRO A 86 3.25 -14.09 5.19
N ILE A 87 2.53 -13.51 4.22
CA ILE A 87 2.92 -12.31 3.50
C ILE A 87 1.66 -11.55 3.07
N ALA A 88 1.76 -10.22 3.03
CA ALA A 88 0.76 -9.36 2.42
C ALA A 88 1.46 -8.30 1.56
N ALA A 89 0.88 -7.97 0.42
CA ALA A 89 1.33 -6.89 -0.44
C ALA A 89 0.66 -5.59 -0.01
N ALA A 90 1.43 -4.50 0.07
CA ALA A 90 0.90 -3.18 0.35
C ALA A 90 1.45 -2.16 -0.64
N TRP A 91 0.55 -1.39 -1.25
CA TRP A 91 0.86 -0.39 -2.26
C TRP A 91 0.59 1.03 -1.78
N MET A 92 1.53 1.93 -2.05
CA MET A 92 1.42 3.35 -1.73
C MET A 92 1.34 4.18 -3.00
N HIS A 93 0.33 5.05 -3.07
CA HIS A 93 0.12 5.94 -4.22
C HIS A 93 1.17 7.04 -4.32
N GLY A 94 1.30 7.62 -5.52
CA GLY A 94 2.10 8.81 -5.79
C GLY A 94 1.51 10.09 -5.20
N ASP A 95 2.11 11.23 -5.54
CA ASP A 95 1.52 12.51 -5.19
C ASP A 95 0.24 12.76 -6.00
N ILE A 96 -0.79 13.19 -5.30
CA ILE A 96 -2.05 13.62 -5.91
C ILE A 96 -1.86 15.07 -6.33
N MET A 97 -1.56 15.29 -7.62
CA MET A 97 -1.29 16.63 -8.16
C MET A 97 -2.01 16.82 -9.47
N GLY A 98 -2.78 17.90 -9.58
CA GLY A 98 -3.24 18.40 -10.86
C GLY A 98 -2.20 19.29 -11.53
N THR A 99 -2.60 19.99 -12.58
CA THR A 99 -1.72 20.90 -13.35
C THR A 99 -1.30 22.15 -12.57
N LYS A 100 -1.97 22.44 -11.44
CA LYS A 100 -1.65 23.55 -10.51
C LYS A 100 -1.45 22.99 -9.12
N PRO A 101 -0.64 23.64 -8.25
CA PRO A 101 -0.44 23.21 -6.86
C PRO A 101 -1.72 23.08 -6.04
N THR A 102 -2.77 23.82 -6.41
CA THR A 102 -4.09 23.79 -5.78
C THR A 102 -5.08 22.86 -6.47
N SER A 103 -4.72 22.29 -7.63
CA SER A 103 -5.58 21.34 -8.32
C SER A 103 -5.20 19.93 -7.92
N VAL A 104 -6.13 19.23 -7.30
CA VAL A 104 -6.01 17.85 -6.88
C VAL A 104 -6.73 16.99 -7.91
N GLY A 105 -6.02 16.01 -8.51
CA GLY A 105 -6.61 15.07 -9.45
C GLY A 105 -6.77 13.69 -8.84
N HIS A 106 -7.47 12.81 -9.48
CA HIS A 106 -7.47 11.35 -9.40
C HIS A 106 -8.36 10.68 -8.37
N GLN A 107 -8.58 11.22 -7.18
CA GLN A 107 -9.46 10.57 -6.22
C GLN A 107 -10.91 11.04 -6.33
N GLU A 108 -11.18 12.14 -7.05
CA GLU A 108 -12.55 12.68 -7.18
C GLU A 108 -13.49 11.64 -7.77
N GLY A 109 -14.55 11.35 -7.02
CA GLY A 109 -15.54 10.38 -7.42
C GLY A 109 -15.17 8.90 -7.17
N LEU A 110 -13.93 8.58 -6.83
CA LEU A 110 -13.59 7.26 -6.31
C LEU A 110 -14.22 7.06 -4.93
N GLY A 111 -14.56 5.83 -4.62
CA GLY A 111 -15.14 5.48 -3.32
C GLY A 111 -14.46 4.27 -2.70
N VAL A 112 -14.76 4.04 -1.44
CA VAL A 112 -14.23 2.92 -0.65
C VAL A 112 -14.45 1.58 -1.36
N ALA A 113 -15.64 1.35 -1.92
CA ALA A 113 -15.95 0.10 -2.63
C ALA A 113 -15.04 -0.12 -3.83
N ALA A 114 -14.81 0.92 -4.65
CA ALA A 114 -13.94 0.83 -5.83
C ALA A 114 -12.50 0.51 -5.45
N MET A 115 -12.00 1.05 -4.34
CA MET A 115 -10.66 0.74 -3.84
C MET A 115 -10.55 -0.71 -3.38
N ILE A 116 -11.54 -1.20 -2.62
CA ILE A 116 -11.57 -2.60 -2.17
C ILE A 116 -11.68 -3.56 -3.36
N ASP A 117 -12.48 -3.23 -4.39
CA ASP A 117 -12.62 -4.05 -5.58
C ASP A 117 -11.31 -4.14 -6.38
N GLN A 118 -10.55 -3.04 -6.45
CA GLN A 118 -9.22 -3.03 -7.05
C GLN A 118 -8.27 -3.98 -6.31
N GLU A 119 -8.22 -3.89 -4.98
CA GLU A 119 -7.35 -4.76 -4.18
C GLU A 119 -7.80 -6.23 -4.23
N ARG A 120 -9.11 -6.48 -4.35
CA ARG A 120 -9.65 -7.83 -4.55
C ARG A 120 -9.16 -8.44 -5.86
N ALA A 121 -9.21 -7.69 -6.95
CA ALA A 121 -8.72 -8.16 -8.24
C ALA A 121 -7.22 -8.49 -8.20
N LEU A 122 -6.42 -7.69 -7.49
CA LEU A 122 -5.00 -7.97 -7.29
C LEU A 122 -4.77 -9.18 -6.39
N ALA A 123 -5.50 -9.28 -5.28
CA ALA A 123 -5.39 -10.42 -4.36
C ALA A 123 -5.76 -11.75 -5.05
N GLU A 124 -6.81 -11.77 -5.84
CA GLU A 124 -7.21 -12.95 -6.63
C GLU A 124 -6.16 -13.30 -7.69
N ARG A 125 -5.65 -12.29 -8.40
CA ARG A 125 -4.64 -12.48 -9.45
C ARG A 125 -3.34 -13.11 -8.93
N PHE A 126 -2.90 -12.71 -7.73
CA PHE A 126 -1.59 -13.11 -7.21
C PHE A 126 -1.66 -14.12 -6.06
N GLY A 127 -2.86 -14.43 -5.55
CA GLY A 127 -3.07 -15.41 -4.49
C GLY A 127 -2.53 -14.99 -3.12
N ILE A 128 -2.35 -13.70 -2.89
CA ILE A 128 -1.89 -13.12 -1.62
C ILE A 128 -2.75 -11.90 -1.26
N PRO A 129 -2.87 -11.53 0.03
CA PRO A 129 -3.56 -10.30 0.40
C PRO A 129 -2.93 -9.07 -0.25
N PHE A 130 -3.78 -8.15 -0.72
CA PHE A 130 -3.38 -6.85 -1.24
C PHE A 130 -4.04 -5.71 -0.47
N LEU A 131 -3.26 -4.66 -0.20
CA LEU A 131 -3.69 -3.47 0.53
C LEU A 131 -3.24 -2.21 -0.22
N PHE A 132 -4.15 -1.29 -0.42
CA PHE A 132 -3.81 0.09 -0.77
C PHE A 132 -3.70 0.90 0.51
N LEU A 133 -2.57 1.58 0.71
CA LEU A 133 -2.33 2.43 1.88
C LEU A 133 -2.49 3.89 1.48
N ALA A 134 -3.52 4.53 2.03
CA ALA A 134 -3.79 5.94 1.78
C ALA A 134 -2.85 6.81 2.62
N ARG A 135 -2.03 7.63 1.96
CA ARG A 135 -1.09 8.54 2.59
C ARG A 135 -1.84 9.66 3.35
N PRO A 136 -1.24 10.30 4.37
CA PRO A 136 -1.90 11.34 5.15
C PRO A 136 -2.52 12.44 4.31
N GLY A 137 -3.80 12.74 4.55
CA GLY A 137 -4.57 13.76 3.84
C GLY A 137 -5.07 13.35 2.45
N ALA A 138 -4.97 12.08 2.06
CA ALA A 138 -5.42 11.57 0.77
C ALA A 138 -6.35 10.36 0.95
N TYR A 139 -7.23 10.09 -0.01
CA TYR A 139 -8.15 8.94 -0.02
C TYR A 139 -8.86 8.73 1.34
N GLY A 140 -9.32 9.83 1.94
CA GLY A 140 -10.04 9.82 3.22
C GLY A 140 -9.17 9.70 4.48
N SER A 141 -7.85 9.60 4.39
CA SER A 141 -6.96 9.66 5.57
C SER A 141 -6.94 11.03 6.22
N SER A 142 -6.83 11.07 7.55
CA SER A 142 -6.49 12.31 8.28
C SER A 142 -5.17 12.89 7.80
N GLY A 143 -5.03 14.21 7.98
CA GLY A 143 -3.80 14.94 7.72
C GLY A 143 -3.98 16.05 6.70
N ARG A 144 -2.89 16.75 6.46
CA ARG A 144 -2.77 17.79 5.43
C ARG A 144 -1.75 17.35 4.39
N PHE A 145 -2.23 16.83 3.27
CA PHE A 145 -1.39 16.22 2.24
C PHE A 145 -0.21 17.12 1.83
N TRP A 146 -0.48 18.38 1.52
CA TRP A 146 0.53 19.32 1.00
C TRP A 146 1.67 19.67 1.96
N THR A 147 1.41 19.61 3.27
CA THR A 147 2.42 19.92 4.29
C THR A 147 3.06 18.67 4.86
N THR A 148 2.40 17.51 4.77
CA THR A 148 2.88 16.24 5.34
C THR A 148 3.73 15.44 4.36
N ARG A 149 3.40 15.48 3.06
CA ARG A 149 4.09 14.68 2.05
C ARG A 149 5.61 14.91 2.01
N HIS A 150 6.37 13.84 1.83
CA HIS A 150 7.85 13.81 1.81
C HIS A 150 8.52 14.28 3.12
N THR A 151 7.79 14.35 4.22
CA THR A 151 8.36 14.71 5.53
C THR A 151 8.71 13.47 6.35
N PRO A 152 9.63 13.58 7.34
CA PRO A 152 9.88 12.50 8.30
C PRO A 152 8.62 12.03 9.03
N ARG A 153 7.66 12.95 9.28
CA ARG A 153 6.37 12.61 9.89
C ARG A 153 5.53 11.72 8.99
N GLU A 154 5.49 11.96 7.68
CA GLU A 154 4.79 11.04 6.76
C GLU A 154 5.37 9.64 6.82
N ALA A 155 6.70 9.51 6.74
CA ALA A 155 7.35 8.22 6.83
C ALA A 155 7.07 7.51 8.17
N ALA A 156 7.05 8.26 9.28
CA ALA A 156 6.73 7.72 10.60
C ALA A 156 5.27 7.25 10.69
N LEU A 157 4.30 8.04 10.20
CA LEU A 157 2.88 7.70 10.19
C LEU A 157 2.60 6.44 9.35
N MET A 158 3.17 6.37 8.14
CA MET A 158 2.99 5.22 7.26
C MET A 158 3.66 3.96 7.81
N ASN A 159 4.82 4.10 8.50
CA ASN A 159 5.44 2.98 9.19
C ASN A 159 4.58 2.50 10.37
N ALA A 160 4.02 3.40 11.16
CA ALA A 160 3.11 3.06 12.26
C ALA A 160 1.83 2.38 11.74
N LEU A 161 1.30 2.80 10.59
CA LEU A 161 0.18 2.13 9.94
C LEU A 161 0.52 0.67 9.61
N LEU A 162 1.68 0.41 9.03
CA LEU A 162 2.14 -0.95 8.73
C LEU A 162 2.27 -1.80 10.01
N ASP A 163 2.73 -1.22 11.12
CA ASP A 163 2.86 -1.93 12.39
C ASP A 163 1.49 -2.27 13.00
N VAL A 164 0.53 -1.33 12.96
CA VAL A 164 -0.85 -1.59 13.40
C VAL A 164 -1.51 -2.68 12.56
N LEU A 165 -1.39 -2.62 11.24
CA LEU A 165 -1.96 -3.63 10.33
C LEU A 165 -1.28 -4.99 10.51
N LYS A 166 0.05 -5.01 10.71
CA LYS A 166 0.79 -6.23 11.03
C LYS A 166 0.25 -6.91 12.27
N ALA A 167 0.04 -6.16 13.34
CA ALA A 167 -0.49 -6.67 14.59
C ALA A 167 -1.95 -7.14 14.43
N ARG A 168 -2.79 -6.34 13.77
CA ARG A 168 -4.23 -6.60 13.59
C ARG A 168 -4.50 -7.88 12.79
N TYR A 169 -3.73 -8.13 11.75
CA TYR A 169 -3.97 -9.23 10.81
C TYR A 169 -2.94 -10.35 10.89
N GLY A 170 -2.01 -10.31 11.83
CA GLY A 170 -0.97 -11.34 11.96
C GLY A 170 -0.08 -11.46 10.72
N VAL A 171 0.23 -10.34 10.05
CA VAL A 171 1.11 -10.34 8.86
C VAL A 171 2.54 -10.64 9.30
N ALA A 172 3.12 -11.74 8.81
CA ALA A 172 4.48 -12.10 9.17
C ALA A 172 5.53 -11.28 8.41
N ALA A 173 5.31 -11.04 7.12
CA ALA A 173 6.21 -10.27 6.26
C ALA A 173 5.43 -9.41 5.27
N TRP A 174 6.06 -8.34 4.80
CA TRP A 174 5.50 -7.44 3.81
C TRP A 174 6.18 -7.58 2.45
N ALA A 175 5.38 -7.51 1.39
CA ALA A 175 5.78 -7.02 0.09
C ALA A 175 5.32 -5.56 0.00
N LEU A 176 6.25 -4.60 -0.01
CA LEU A 176 5.92 -3.18 -0.11
C LEU A 176 6.23 -2.65 -1.48
N GLY A 177 5.35 -1.83 -2.00
CA GLY A 177 5.56 -1.13 -3.26
C GLY A 177 4.87 0.22 -3.30
N GLY A 178 5.26 1.02 -4.27
CA GLY A 178 4.58 2.28 -4.52
C GLY A 178 5.06 2.94 -5.79
N HIS A 179 4.23 3.88 -6.25
CA HIS A 179 4.50 4.68 -7.41
C HIS A 179 4.94 6.09 -7.01
N SER A 180 5.90 6.68 -7.74
CA SER A 180 6.31 8.06 -7.53
C SER A 180 6.71 8.32 -6.06
N ALA A 181 6.05 9.22 -5.34
CA ALA A 181 6.26 9.46 -3.91
C ALA A 181 6.03 8.21 -3.04
N GLY A 182 5.09 7.32 -3.41
CA GLY A 182 4.91 6.03 -2.75
C GLY A 182 6.11 5.10 -2.95
N GLY A 183 6.75 5.16 -4.13
CA GLY A 183 8.02 4.48 -4.38
C GLY A 183 9.17 5.04 -3.54
N THR A 184 9.20 6.36 -3.33
CA THR A 184 10.16 7.01 -2.43
C THR A 184 9.98 6.55 -0.98
N LEU A 185 8.74 6.47 -0.50
CA LEU A 185 8.42 5.89 0.82
C LEU A 185 8.82 4.42 0.93
N THR A 186 8.60 3.62 -0.13
CA THR A 186 9.04 2.22 -0.15
C THR A 186 10.55 2.11 0.03
N ALA A 187 11.33 2.97 -0.63
CA ALA A 187 12.78 3.03 -0.47
C ALA A 187 13.21 3.42 0.95
N GLU A 188 12.51 4.37 1.59
CA GLU A 188 12.76 4.78 2.97
C GLU A 188 12.54 3.62 3.95
N PHE A 189 11.55 2.77 3.70
CA PHE A 189 11.26 1.63 4.56
C PHE A 189 12.28 0.50 4.48
N LEU A 190 13.14 0.46 3.47
CA LEU A 190 14.25 -0.50 3.42
C LEU A 190 15.17 -0.38 4.65
N ALA A 191 15.42 0.86 5.12
CA ALA A 191 16.26 1.10 6.29
C ALA A 191 15.49 1.02 7.63
N ARG A 192 14.15 1.13 7.59
CA ARG A 192 13.33 1.14 8.81
C ARG A 192 12.78 -0.23 9.20
N ARG A 193 12.72 -1.19 8.25
CA ARG A 193 12.00 -2.45 8.46
C ARG A 193 12.86 -3.68 8.21
N HIS A 194 12.66 -4.68 9.07
CA HIS A 194 13.32 -5.98 8.98
C HIS A 194 12.39 -7.08 8.40
N ASP A 195 11.11 -6.77 8.19
CA ASP A 195 10.08 -7.71 7.76
C ASP A 195 9.68 -7.57 6.28
N LEU A 196 10.51 -6.86 5.48
CA LEU A 196 10.30 -6.76 4.04
C LEU A 196 10.90 -7.97 3.30
N ARG A 197 10.08 -8.64 2.49
CA ARG A 197 10.53 -9.67 1.54
C ARG A 197 10.68 -9.14 0.12
N CYS A 198 9.84 -8.18 -0.23
CA CYS A 198 9.85 -7.51 -1.52
C CYS A 198 9.77 -6.01 -1.31
N ALA A 199 10.50 -5.25 -2.11
CA ALA A 199 10.35 -3.81 -2.22
C ALA A 199 10.29 -3.42 -3.71
N VAL A 200 9.26 -2.68 -4.13
CA VAL A 200 9.07 -2.24 -5.51
C VAL A 200 8.98 -0.72 -5.55
N ILE A 201 9.99 -0.10 -6.13
CA ILE A 201 10.12 1.35 -6.30
C ILE A 201 9.77 1.64 -7.77
N SER A 202 8.51 2.00 -8.03
CA SER A 202 8.03 2.29 -9.39
C SER A 202 8.06 3.80 -9.63
N SER A 203 8.86 4.26 -10.58
CA SER A 203 9.04 5.69 -10.92
C SER A 203 9.21 6.57 -9.69
N GLY A 204 9.89 6.08 -8.65
CA GLY A 204 10.13 6.78 -7.40
C GLY A 204 11.36 7.69 -7.45
N ALA A 205 11.51 8.56 -6.47
CA ALA A 205 12.70 9.38 -6.24
C ALA A 205 13.49 8.89 -5.01
N PRO A 206 14.11 7.68 -5.06
CA PRO A 206 14.79 7.10 -3.91
C PRO A 206 16.12 7.80 -3.57
N ALA A 207 16.64 8.65 -4.46
CA ALA A 207 17.69 9.64 -4.22
C ALA A 207 17.04 11.03 -4.33
N TYR A 208 16.29 11.42 -3.29
CA TYR A 208 15.39 12.57 -3.34
C TYR A 208 16.12 13.90 -3.53
N ARG A 209 17.26 14.09 -2.90
CA ARG A 209 18.13 15.26 -3.11
C ARG A 209 18.61 15.36 -4.56
N ALA A 210 19.14 14.27 -5.10
CA ALA A 210 19.60 14.22 -6.49
C ALA A 210 18.46 14.52 -7.48
N TYR A 211 17.26 14.01 -7.20
CA TYR A 211 16.06 14.34 -7.97
C TYR A 211 15.75 15.83 -7.94
N LEU A 212 15.71 16.47 -6.75
CA LEU A 212 15.42 17.90 -6.62
C LEU A 212 16.49 18.76 -7.31
N GLU A 213 17.75 18.36 -7.20
CA GLU A 213 18.87 19.06 -7.87
C GLU A 213 18.78 18.96 -9.40
N ALA A 214 18.55 17.75 -9.92
CA ALA A 214 18.40 17.51 -11.36
C ALA A 214 17.20 18.27 -11.97
N ARG A 215 16.17 18.56 -11.14
CA ARG A 215 14.99 19.32 -11.54
C ARG A 215 15.09 20.84 -11.29
N GLY A 216 16.20 21.31 -10.75
CA GLY A 216 16.34 22.72 -10.36
C GLY A 216 15.46 23.14 -9.19
N LEU A 217 14.97 22.18 -8.37
CA LEU A 217 14.01 22.41 -7.29
C LEU A 217 14.68 22.53 -5.92
N ARG A 218 15.90 23.05 -5.86
CA ARG A 218 16.71 23.15 -4.61
C ARG A 218 16.02 23.91 -3.49
N THR A 219 15.13 24.86 -3.79
CA THR A 219 14.35 25.58 -2.78
C THR A 219 13.44 24.66 -1.96
N ALA A 220 13.03 23.52 -2.52
CA ALA A 220 12.26 22.50 -1.78
C ALA A 220 13.07 21.87 -0.65
N LEU A 221 14.41 21.92 -0.69
CA LEU A 221 15.29 21.41 0.37
C LEU A 221 15.25 22.28 1.64
N ALA A 222 14.80 23.51 1.55
CA ALA A 222 14.70 24.46 2.66
C ALA A 222 13.35 24.43 3.39
N ARG A 223 12.54 23.36 3.23
CA ARG A 223 11.21 23.25 3.87
C ARG A 223 11.34 23.18 5.39
N PRO A 224 10.57 23.99 6.15
CA PRO A 224 10.63 24.00 7.62
C PRO A 224 10.27 22.63 8.25
N GLN A 225 9.40 21.84 7.60
CA GLN A 225 8.98 20.52 8.07
C GLN A 225 10.05 19.43 7.83
N GLY A 226 11.15 19.79 7.18
CA GLY A 226 12.16 18.82 6.75
C GLY A 226 11.68 17.95 5.59
N TRP A 227 12.51 17.00 5.23
CA TRP A 227 12.27 15.97 4.22
C TRP A 227 13.20 14.79 4.52
N PHE A 228 12.91 13.66 3.94
CA PHE A 228 13.78 12.48 4.04
C PHE A 228 14.35 12.13 2.66
N ASP A 229 15.55 11.58 2.66
CA ASP A 229 16.18 11.02 1.47
C ASP A 229 16.56 9.56 1.75
N PRO A 230 15.91 8.59 1.09
CA PRO A 230 16.29 7.19 1.27
C PRO A 230 17.76 6.91 0.99
N ALA A 231 18.40 7.67 0.10
CA ALA A 231 19.82 7.52 -0.19
C ALA A 231 20.72 7.84 1.01
N ASP A 232 20.30 8.70 1.95
CA ASP A 232 21.02 8.99 3.17
C ASP A 232 21.00 7.82 4.18
N SER A 233 20.19 6.79 3.90
CA SER A 233 19.96 5.65 4.79
C SER A 233 20.51 4.33 4.25
N LEU A 234 21.18 4.32 3.12
CA LEU A 234 21.66 3.10 2.45
C LEU A 234 22.50 2.19 3.36
N ASP A 235 23.37 2.76 4.18
CA ASP A 235 24.23 1.99 5.07
C ASP A 235 23.49 1.40 6.28
N ARG A 236 22.27 1.86 6.55
CA ARG A 236 21.39 1.35 7.61
C ARG A 236 20.45 0.25 7.13
N ILE A 237 20.39 -0.03 5.83
CA ILE A 237 19.54 -1.07 5.29
C ILE A 237 20.05 -2.43 5.77
N PRO A 238 19.24 -3.21 6.54
CA PRO A 238 19.68 -4.52 7.03
C PRO A 238 19.92 -5.47 5.87
N ARG A 239 21.01 -6.22 5.92
CA ARG A 239 21.25 -7.29 4.93
C ARG A 239 20.25 -8.43 5.16
N ASP A 240 19.49 -8.76 4.14
CA ASP A 240 18.58 -9.91 4.12
C ASP A 240 18.65 -10.58 2.75
N PRO A 241 19.21 -11.77 2.63
CA PRO A 241 19.35 -12.48 1.35
C PRO A 241 17.99 -12.91 0.76
N LYS A 242 16.93 -12.87 1.56
CA LYS A 242 15.56 -13.18 1.11
C LYS A 242 14.80 -11.95 0.62
N ARG A 243 15.32 -10.75 0.86
CA ARG A 243 14.70 -9.51 0.39
C ARG A 243 15.09 -9.25 -1.05
N ARG A 244 14.10 -8.92 -1.86
CA ARG A 244 14.28 -8.54 -3.27
C ARG A 244 13.81 -7.11 -3.49
N VAL A 245 14.63 -6.30 -4.16
CA VAL A 245 14.33 -4.89 -4.45
C VAL A 245 14.28 -4.67 -5.95
N PHE A 246 13.16 -4.14 -6.46
CA PHE A 246 12.98 -3.80 -7.86
C PHE A 246 12.87 -2.28 -8.00
N VAL A 247 13.74 -1.68 -8.80
CA VAL A 247 13.68 -0.26 -9.18
C VAL A 247 13.22 -0.22 -10.63
N ILE A 248 11.99 0.25 -10.85
CA ILE A 248 11.31 0.25 -12.14
C ILE A 248 11.14 1.69 -12.60
N GLY A 249 11.60 2.01 -13.81
CA GLY A 249 11.47 3.36 -14.37
C GLY A 249 11.51 3.36 -15.90
N ASP A 250 10.97 4.42 -16.51
CA ASP A 250 11.11 4.66 -17.95
C ASP A 250 12.37 5.53 -18.20
N PRO A 251 13.33 5.06 -19.02
CA PRO A 251 14.52 5.86 -19.33
C PRO A 251 14.22 7.22 -19.98
N ARG A 252 13.02 7.39 -20.52
CA ARG A 252 12.56 8.63 -21.17
C ARG A 252 11.75 9.52 -20.21
N GLU A 253 11.69 9.17 -18.93
CA GLU A 253 10.90 9.90 -17.94
C GLU A 253 11.39 11.34 -17.78
N THR A 254 10.46 12.29 -17.81
CA THR A 254 10.76 13.73 -17.67
C THR A 254 10.40 14.29 -16.28
N ASN A 255 9.72 13.51 -15.44
CA ASN A 255 9.35 13.94 -14.08
C ASN A 255 10.45 13.59 -13.06
N ILE A 256 10.76 12.32 -12.89
CA ILE A 256 11.86 11.86 -12.02
C ILE A 256 12.95 11.30 -12.93
N PRO A 257 14.10 11.98 -13.10
CA PRO A 257 15.14 11.54 -14.02
C PRO A 257 15.59 10.12 -13.72
N PHE A 258 15.54 9.26 -14.73
CA PHE A 258 15.87 7.83 -14.59
C PHE A 258 17.27 7.60 -14.04
N ASP A 259 18.22 8.50 -14.33
CA ASP A 259 19.59 8.41 -13.81
C ASP A 259 19.65 8.48 -12.29
N THR A 260 18.73 9.21 -11.63
CA THR A 260 18.65 9.24 -10.17
C THR A 260 18.14 7.94 -9.57
N GLN A 261 17.24 7.26 -10.29
CA GLN A 261 16.74 5.93 -9.93
C GLN A 261 17.83 4.87 -10.12
N ARG A 262 18.57 4.95 -11.24
CA ARG A 262 19.70 4.08 -11.54
C ARG A 262 20.82 4.23 -10.50
N GLY A 263 21.20 5.45 -10.15
CA GLY A 263 22.24 5.70 -9.15
C GLY A 263 21.89 5.11 -7.77
N TYR A 264 20.63 5.17 -7.37
CA TYR A 264 20.16 4.52 -6.14
C TYR A 264 20.26 2.99 -6.22
N PHE A 265 19.84 2.39 -7.34
CA PHE A 265 20.00 0.96 -7.60
C PHE A 265 21.46 0.53 -7.53
N GLU A 266 22.37 1.25 -8.19
CA GLU A 266 23.81 0.97 -8.21
C GLU A 266 24.40 1.02 -6.78
N ALA A 267 23.96 1.99 -5.98
CA ALA A 267 24.36 2.11 -4.59
C ALA A 267 23.85 0.95 -3.69
N LEU A 268 22.64 0.44 -3.93
CA LEU A 268 22.11 -0.77 -3.30
C LEU A 268 22.94 -2.02 -3.69
N ALA A 269 23.16 -2.19 -4.99
CA ALA A 269 23.91 -3.34 -5.53
C ALA A 269 25.36 -3.36 -5.01
N ALA A 270 26.04 -2.20 -4.97
CA ALA A 270 27.39 -2.07 -4.41
C ALA A 270 27.49 -2.47 -2.94
N ARG A 271 26.38 -2.36 -2.19
CA ARG A 271 26.26 -2.81 -0.80
C ARG A 271 25.84 -4.26 -0.64
N GLY A 272 25.69 -4.98 -1.76
CA GLY A 272 25.36 -6.42 -1.79
C GLY A 272 23.89 -6.71 -1.51
N HIS A 273 22.98 -5.75 -1.70
CA HIS A 273 21.55 -6.04 -1.67
C HIS A 273 21.10 -6.71 -2.97
N ALA A 274 20.17 -7.67 -2.87
CA ALA A 274 19.56 -8.30 -4.01
C ALA A 274 18.58 -7.31 -4.69
N ALA A 275 19.10 -6.51 -5.61
CA ALA A 275 18.39 -5.45 -6.30
C ALA A 275 18.44 -5.62 -7.82
N TRP A 276 17.40 -5.17 -8.52
CA TRP A 276 17.27 -5.21 -9.96
C TRP A 276 16.76 -3.87 -10.49
N LEU A 277 17.48 -3.29 -11.45
CA LEU A 277 16.99 -2.17 -12.24
C LEU A 277 16.17 -2.70 -13.42
N VAL A 278 14.98 -2.17 -13.60
CA VAL A 278 14.03 -2.59 -14.64
C VAL A 278 13.67 -1.39 -15.51
N PRO A 279 14.47 -1.10 -16.56
CA PRO A 279 14.14 -0.05 -17.52
C PRO A 279 13.00 -0.52 -18.43
N LEU A 280 11.91 0.26 -18.48
CA LEU A 280 10.72 -0.04 -19.27
C LEU A 280 10.27 1.21 -20.04
N GLU A 281 10.43 1.19 -21.36
CA GLU A 281 9.93 2.25 -22.24
C GLU A 281 8.43 2.09 -22.53
N ARG A 282 7.64 2.00 -21.45
CA ARG A 282 6.22 1.62 -21.47
C ARG A 282 5.29 2.65 -20.84
N ALA A 283 5.85 3.71 -20.26
CA ALA A 283 5.03 4.74 -19.60
C ALA A 283 4.41 5.70 -20.63
N PRO A 284 3.17 6.18 -20.41
CA PRO A 284 2.47 7.05 -21.34
C PRO A 284 3.12 8.43 -21.46
N ALA A 285 3.00 9.03 -22.66
CA ALA A 285 3.39 10.43 -22.88
C ALA A 285 2.43 11.38 -22.12
N PRO A 286 2.79 12.64 -21.87
CA PRO A 286 4.09 13.25 -22.22
C PRO A 286 5.18 13.01 -21.17
N ARG A 287 4.82 12.70 -19.91
CA ARG A 287 5.79 12.66 -18.79
C ARG A 287 6.59 11.37 -18.72
N ARG A 288 6.11 10.29 -19.32
CA ARG A 288 6.73 8.96 -19.23
C ARG A 288 6.93 8.51 -17.77
N HIS A 289 5.99 8.86 -16.91
CA HIS A 289 6.11 8.69 -15.46
C HIS A 289 5.34 7.48 -14.92
N SER A 290 4.12 7.21 -15.42
CA SER A 290 3.26 6.18 -14.84
C SER A 290 3.68 4.77 -15.26
N LEU A 291 4.09 3.95 -14.30
CA LEU A 291 4.36 2.51 -14.44
C LEU A 291 3.68 1.72 -13.30
N VAL A 292 2.47 2.13 -12.91
CA VAL A 292 1.73 1.55 -11.78
C VAL A 292 1.44 0.07 -12.00
N ASP A 293 0.91 -0.32 -13.19
CA ASP A 293 0.56 -1.72 -13.49
C ASP A 293 1.78 -2.64 -13.43
N PHE A 294 2.94 -2.13 -13.87
CA PHE A 294 4.22 -2.85 -13.78
C PHE A 294 4.67 -3.02 -12.34
N GLY A 295 4.55 -1.95 -11.54
CA GLY A 295 4.89 -1.97 -10.13
C GLY A 295 4.03 -2.94 -9.33
N GLU A 296 2.70 -2.87 -9.47
CA GLU A 296 1.74 -3.77 -8.82
C GLU A 296 1.97 -5.24 -9.26
N THR A 297 2.27 -5.47 -10.54
CA THR A 297 2.57 -6.82 -11.05
C THR A 297 3.88 -7.35 -10.46
N ALA A 298 4.95 -6.54 -10.43
CA ALA A 298 6.20 -6.94 -9.80
C ALA A 298 6.01 -7.26 -8.31
N LEU A 299 5.23 -6.45 -7.60
CA LEU A 299 4.92 -6.61 -6.20
C LEU A 299 4.17 -7.92 -5.93
N GLY A 300 3.10 -8.17 -6.67
CA GLY A 300 2.28 -9.37 -6.53
C GLY A 300 3.06 -10.64 -6.84
N LEU A 301 3.80 -10.67 -7.95
CA LEU A 301 4.64 -11.82 -8.32
C LEU A 301 5.77 -12.06 -7.30
N CYS A 302 6.40 -10.99 -6.80
CA CYS A 302 7.43 -11.11 -5.78
C CYS A 302 6.84 -11.65 -4.47
N GLY A 303 5.71 -11.09 -4.03
CA GLY A 303 5.02 -11.51 -2.82
C GLY A 303 4.52 -12.96 -2.90
N SER A 304 4.04 -13.41 -4.05
CA SER A 304 3.63 -14.81 -4.27
C SER A 304 4.80 -15.80 -4.40
N GLY A 305 6.06 -15.32 -4.30
CA GLY A 305 7.24 -16.18 -4.32
C GLY A 305 7.74 -16.54 -5.73
N THR A 306 7.24 -15.89 -6.77
CA THR A 306 7.73 -16.09 -8.15
C THR A 306 9.22 -15.76 -8.24
N ASP A 307 9.99 -16.55 -8.99
CA ASP A 307 11.41 -16.30 -9.20
C ASP A 307 11.67 -15.00 -9.97
N THR A 308 12.82 -14.39 -9.72
CA THR A 308 13.16 -13.07 -10.28
C THR A 308 13.25 -13.09 -11.81
N GLY A 309 13.78 -14.14 -12.42
CA GLY A 309 13.88 -14.24 -13.89
C GLY A 309 12.50 -14.22 -14.52
N ARG A 310 11.53 -14.92 -13.94
CA ARG A 310 10.14 -14.94 -14.41
C ARG A 310 9.44 -13.59 -14.17
N ILE A 311 9.70 -12.92 -13.04
CA ILE A 311 9.19 -11.56 -12.81
C ILE A 311 9.67 -10.62 -13.94
N LEU A 312 10.98 -10.57 -14.19
CA LEU A 312 11.57 -9.70 -15.21
C LEU A 312 11.04 -10.03 -16.62
N ALA A 313 10.90 -11.31 -16.96
CA ALA A 313 10.32 -11.73 -18.23
C ALA A 313 8.86 -11.29 -18.37
N THR A 314 8.06 -11.44 -17.31
CA THR A 314 6.66 -11.00 -17.30
C THR A 314 6.56 -9.50 -17.52
N LEU A 315 7.33 -8.69 -16.79
CA LEU A 315 7.30 -7.23 -16.96
C LEU A 315 7.68 -6.79 -18.39
N LYS A 316 8.67 -7.43 -18.99
CA LYS A 316 9.06 -7.15 -20.39
C LYS A 316 7.95 -7.50 -21.40
N ALA A 317 7.17 -8.53 -21.14
CA ALA A 317 6.09 -8.99 -22.01
C ALA A 317 4.78 -8.23 -21.83
N MET A 318 4.64 -7.41 -20.77
CA MET A 318 3.43 -6.61 -20.54
C MET A 318 3.24 -5.58 -21.66
N PRO A 319 1.97 -5.28 -22.02
CA PRO A 319 1.65 -4.16 -22.91
C PRO A 319 2.04 -2.82 -22.28
N ASP A 320 2.00 -1.75 -23.06
CA ASP A 320 2.21 -0.39 -22.56
C ASP A 320 1.25 -0.07 -21.40
N GLN A 321 1.75 0.73 -20.45
CA GLN A 321 0.97 1.19 -19.33
C GLN A 321 -0.28 1.91 -19.85
N ARG A 322 -1.44 1.46 -19.44
CA ARG A 322 -2.68 2.19 -19.72
C ARG A 322 -2.69 3.50 -18.93
N ASP A 323 -3.20 4.55 -19.56
CA ASP A 323 -3.52 5.78 -18.83
C ASP A 323 -4.62 5.48 -17.81
N ARG A 324 -4.22 4.99 -16.65
CA ARG A 324 -5.04 5.13 -15.46
C ARG A 324 -4.85 6.59 -15.07
N ILE A 325 -5.83 7.45 -15.36
CA ILE A 325 -5.83 8.90 -15.09
C ILE A 325 -4.51 9.34 -14.49
N SER A 326 -3.62 9.77 -15.39
CA SER A 326 -2.21 9.94 -15.05
C SER A 326 -2.06 11.05 -14.04
N ASN A 327 -1.46 10.73 -12.97
CA ASN A 327 -0.95 11.66 -11.97
C ASN A 327 0.04 12.65 -12.56
#